data_d52b880b23246dfb1cab88ed6cf474ac
#
_entry.id   d52b880b23246dfb1cab88ed6cf474ac
#
_cell.length_a   1.000
_cell.length_b   1.000
_cell.length_c   1.000
_cell.angle_alpha   90.00
_cell.angle_beta   90.00
_cell.angle_gamma   90.00
#
_symmetry.space_group_name_H-M   'P 1'
#
loop_
_entity.id
_entity.type
_entity.pdbx_description
1 polymer ?
#
loop_
_entity_poly.entity_id
_entity_poly.type
_entity_poly.pdbx_seq_one_letter_code
_entity_poly.pdbx_strand_id
1 'polypeptide(L)'
;MNTHWFITLIALCCPAMTLAAPNETAVVAPVDAISFLKQHDAKVQAILAEATADTLPPALRENIKGHINAAFDFPELSRLALGTHWQERTPEDRDHFIQTFSGIIEEQNFDSFVQYYREGKITYESAERDGDATVVVAKVPLQREEIEIVYKLHQVQKAWRVYDLVIDGVSTAEGNRRRYARYIEKKGYEKLIAQLDKQLARLRPTRN
;
A
#
# COMPACT_ATOMS: atom_id res chain seq x y z
N MET A 1 -18.21 -1.01 90.83
CA MET A 1 -17.22 -1.99 90.29
C MET A 1 -17.35 -1.91 88.81
N ASN A 2 -16.40 -1.25 88.18
CA ASN A 2 -16.46 -0.83 86.78
C ASN A 2 -15.68 -1.81 85.92
N THR A 3 -16.31 -2.33 84.91
CA THR A 3 -15.62 -3.15 83.89
C THR A 3 -15.72 -2.40 82.54
N HIS A 4 -14.57 -1.85 82.13
CA HIS A 4 -14.41 -1.18 80.81
C HIS A 4 -14.24 -2.21 79.75
N TRP A 5 -15.08 -2.15 78.69
CA TRP A 5 -14.96 -2.98 77.49
C TRP A 5 -14.33 -2.14 76.39
N PHE A 6 -13.09 -2.53 76.04
CA PHE A 6 -12.39 -1.97 74.89
C PHE A 6 -12.87 -2.65 73.59
N ILE A 7 -13.50 -1.91 72.73
CA ILE A 7 -13.83 -2.33 71.38
C ILE A 7 -12.65 -1.95 70.48
N THR A 8 -11.90 -2.93 70.05
CA THR A 8 -10.82 -2.75 69.06
C THR A 8 -11.42 -2.77 67.66
N LEU A 9 -11.39 -1.62 66.99
CA LEU A 9 -11.82 -1.42 65.60
C LEU A 9 -10.70 -1.93 64.68
N ILE A 10 -10.88 -3.09 64.04
CA ILE A 10 -9.97 -3.57 63.00
C ILE A 10 -10.40 -2.87 61.69
N ALA A 11 -9.60 -1.90 61.23
CA ALA A 11 -9.74 -1.29 59.90
C ALA A 11 -9.24 -2.31 58.85
N LEU A 12 -10.20 -2.86 58.11
CA LEU A 12 -9.91 -3.73 56.94
C LEU A 12 -9.46 -2.84 55.77
N CYS A 13 -8.15 -2.78 55.57
CA CYS A 13 -7.55 -2.10 54.42
C CYS A 13 -7.73 -2.99 53.17
N CYS A 14 -8.72 -2.71 52.35
CA CYS A 14 -8.92 -3.34 51.05
C CYS A 14 -7.97 -2.69 50.03
N PRO A 15 -7.00 -3.42 49.43
CA PRO A 15 -6.26 -2.81 48.35
C PRO A 15 -7.18 -2.67 47.13
N ALA A 16 -7.38 -1.46 46.68
CA ALA A 16 -8.04 -1.19 45.41
C ALA A 16 -7.21 -1.78 44.25
N MET A 17 -7.71 -2.88 43.74
CA MET A 17 -7.20 -3.47 42.51
C MET A 17 -7.57 -2.51 41.38
N THR A 18 -6.62 -1.70 40.95
CA THR A 18 -6.73 -0.92 39.71
C THR A 18 -6.73 -1.91 38.56
N LEU A 19 -7.91 -2.21 38.01
CA LEU A 19 -8.00 -2.84 36.71
C LEU A 19 -7.37 -1.87 35.70
N ALA A 20 -6.19 -2.22 35.22
CA ALA A 20 -5.65 -1.58 34.03
C ALA A 20 -6.65 -1.84 32.89
N ALA A 21 -7.22 -0.78 32.33
CA ALA A 21 -8.03 -0.88 31.13
C ALA A 21 -7.22 -1.56 30.03
N PRO A 22 -7.81 -2.49 29.24
CA PRO A 22 -7.12 -3.05 28.09
C PRO A 22 -6.72 -1.88 27.20
N ASN A 23 -5.45 -1.89 26.79
CA ASN A 23 -4.90 -0.94 25.82
C ASN A 23 -5.68 -1.16 24.51
N GLU A 24 -6.76 -0.42 24.32
CA GLU A 24 -7.47 -0.37 23.05
C GLU A 24 -6.48 0.19 22.04
N THR A 25 -5.84 -0.69 21.30
CA THR A 25 -5.19 -0.32 20.03
C THR A 25 -6.27 0.39 19.23
N ALA A 26 -6.19 1.70 19.15
CA ALA A 26 -7.17 2.52 18.44
C ALA A 26 -7.26 1.97 17.01
N VAL A 27 -8.37 1.30 16.75
CA VAL A 27 -8.70 0.74 15.44
C VAL A 27 -8.98 1.92 14.53
N VAL A 28 -8.00 2.28 13.70
CA VAL A 28 -8.14 3.39 12.75
C VAL A 28 -9.30 3.11 11.81
N ALA A 29 -10.20 4.08 11.66
CA ALA A 29 -11.40 3.90 10.89
C ALA A 29 -11.10 3.79 9.37
N PRO A 30 -11.86 2.99 8.59
CA PRO A 30 -11.70 2.91 7.13
C PRO A 30 -11.74 4.27 6.42
N VAL A 31 -12.47 5.22 6.96
CA VAL A 31 -12.57 6.61 6.46
C VAL A 31 -11.21 7.32 6.42
N ASP A 32 -10.28 6.94 7.31
CA ASP A 32 -8.92 7.50 7.33
C ASP A 32 -8.09 7.02 6.13
N ALA A 33 -8.39 5.83 5.58
CA ALA A 33 -7.76 5.34 4.36
C ALA A 33 -8.15 6.18 3.15
N ILE A 34 -9.44 6.58 3.03
CA ILE A 34 -9.88 7.53 2.00
C ILE A 34 -9.19 8.89 2.18
N SER A 35 -9.10 9.38 3.40
CA SER A 35 -8.43 10.66 3.68
C SER A 35 -6.95 10.62 3.29
N PHE A 36 -6.27 9.51 3.56
CA PHE A 36 -4.89 9.26 3.13
C PHE A 36 -4.76 9.34 1.61
N LEU A 37 -5.60 8.59 0.87
CA LEU A 37 -5.58 8.58 -0.59
C LEU A 37 -5.86 9.98 -1.17
N LYS A 38 -6.89 10.69 -0.66
CA LYS A 38 -7.20 12.07 -1.10
C LYS A 38 -6.07 13.05 -0.86
N GLN A 39 -5.38 12.96 0.28
CA GLN A 39 -4.22 13.82 0.56
C GLN A 39 -3.06 13.52 -0.38
N HIS A 40 -2.90 12.24 -0.74
CA HIS A 40 -1.89 11.79 -1.66
C HIS A 40 -2.15 12.31 -3.08
N ASP A 41 -3.38 12.15 -3.56
CA ASP A 41 -3.83 12.66 -4.85
C ASP A 41 -3.67 14.17 -4.96
N ALA A 42 -4.06 14.90 -3.92
CA ALA A 42 -3.94 16.36 -3.91
C ALA A 42 -2.49 16.83 -4.08
N LYS A 43 -1.51 16.11 -3.51
CA LYS A 43 -0.09 16.40 -3.69
C LYS A 43 0.36 16.17 -5.13
N VAL A 44 -0.03 15.04 -5.73
CA VAL A 44 0.31 14.73 -7.13
C VAL A 44 -0.34 15.74 -8.07
N GLN A 45 -1.60 16.09 -7.85
CA GLN A 45 -2.31 17.11 -8.63
C GLN A 45 -1.65 18.49 -8.52
N ALA A 46 -1.21 18.89 -7.32
CA ALA A 46 -0.49 20.15 -7.13
C ALA A 46 0.81 20.20 -7.94
N ILE A 47 1.58 19.11 -7.93
CA ILE A 47 2.81 19.01 -8.73
C ILE A 47 2.50 19.06 -10.23
N LEU A 48 1.45 18.37 -10.69
CA LEU A 48 1.04 18.37 -12.08
C LEU A 48 0.53 19.74 -12.55
N ALA A 49 -0.09 20.52 -11.66
CA ALA A 49 -0.56 21.87 -11.96
C ALA A 49 0.58 22.87 -12.25
N GLU A 50 1.80 22.59 -11.73
CA GLU A 50 2.99 23.38 -12.03
C GLU A 50 3.58 23.05 -13.43
N ALA A 51 3.15 21.96 -14.05
CA ALA A 51 3.62 21.56 -15.37
C ALA A 51 2.96 22.42 -16.46
N THR A 52 3.76 23.23 -17.15
CA THR A 52 3.29 24.16 -18.20
C THR A 52 3.22 23.54 -19.60
N ALA A 53 3.64 22.28 -19.76
CA ALA A 53 3.74 21.58 -21.03
C ALA A 53 3.01 20.23 -21.02
N ASP A 54 2.61 19.76 -22.21
CA ASP A 54 2.06 18.41 -22.38
C ASP A 54 3.06 17.30 -22.04
N THR A 55 4.35 17.60 -22.17
CA THR A 55 5.44 16.69 -21.80
C THR A 55 6.02 17.08 -20.45
N LEU A 56 6.15 16.10 -19.56
CA LEU A 56 6.75 16.29 -18.24
C LEU A 56 8.28 16.30 -18.35
N PRO A 57 8.96 17.37 -17.86
CA PRO A 57 10.42 17.35 -17.73
C PRO A 57 10.89 16.17 -16.89
N PRO A 58 12.07 15.59 -17.16
CA PRO A 58 12.56 14.41 -16.44
C PRO A 58 12.57 14.58 -14.91
N ALA A 59 12.99 15.73 -14.40
CA ALA A 59 13.02 16.00 -12.97
C ALA A 59 11.59 16.00 -12.36
N LEU A 60 10.61 16.57 -13.07
CA LEU A 60 9.22 16.58 -12.62
C LEU A 60 8.61 15.18 -12.68
N ARG A 61 8.93 14.40 -13.72
CA ARG A 61 8.53 13.00 -13.84
C ARG A 61 9.01 12.19 -12.64
N GLU A 62 10.27 12.30 -12.26
CA GLU A 62 10.82 11.60 -11.08
C GLU A 62 10.20 12.08 -9.77
N ASN A 63 9.92 13.37 -9.62
CA ASN A 63 9.22 13.91 -8.45
C ASN A 63 7.81 13.31 -8.31
N ILE A 64 7.03 13.28 -9.40
CA ILE A 64 5.68 12.69 -9.41
C ILE A 64 5.74 11.20 -9.08
N LYS A 65 6.68 10.44 -9.71
CA LYS A 65 6.89 9.02 -9.38
C LYS A 65 7.16 8.83 -7.88
N GLY A 66 8.08 9.60 -7.32
CA GLY A 66 8.40 9.53 -5.90
C GLY A 66 7.18 9.73 -5.01
N HIS A 67 6.32 10.68 -5.37
CA HIS A 67 5.07 10.91 -4.63
C HIS A 67 4.07 9.78 -4.81
N ILE A 68 3.83 9.28 -6.03
CA ILE A 68 2.92 8.14 -6.26
C ILE A 68 3.42 6.92 -5.48
N ASN A 69 4.71 6.62 -5.58
CA ASN A 69 5.31 5.43 -4.98
C ASN A 69 5.32 5.46 -3.45
N ALA A 70 5.37 6.64 -2.85
CA ALA A 70 5.34 6.79 -1.39
C ALA A 70 4.03 6.27 -0.74
N ALA A 71 2.95 6.11 -1.53
CA ALA A 71 1.72 5.51 -1.04
C ALA A 71 1.78 3.98 -0.97
N PHE A 72 2.72 3.33 -1.67
CA PHE A 72 2.74 1.88 -1.84
C PHE A 72 3.62 1.16 -0.82
N ASP A 73 3.23 -0.07 -0.50
CA ASP A 73 4.07 -1.08 0.14
C ASP A 73 4.56 -2.06 -0.94
N PHE A 74 5.60 -1.67 -1.66
CA PHE A 74 6.20 -2.52 -2.69
C PHE A 74 6.79 -3.82 -2.15
N PRO A 75 7.40 -3.88 -0.95
CA PRO A 75 7.78 -5.14 -0.32
C PRO A 75 6.61 -6.13 -0.21
N GLU A 76 5.47 -5.68 0.30
CA GLU A 76 4.30 -6.57 0.45
C GLU A 76 3.68 -6.93 -0.91
N LEU A 77 3.54 -5.97 -1.83
CA LEU A 77 3.08 -6.23 -3.19
C LEU A 77 3.97 -7.28 -3.90
N SER A 78 5.30 -7.17 -3.73
CA SER A 78 6.28 -8.10 -4.29
C SER A 78 6.15 -9.50 -3.68
N ARG A 79 5.99 -9.57 -2.36
CA ARG A 79 5.76 -10.82 -1.62
C ARG A 79 4.52 -11.55 -2.14
N LEU A 80 3.43 -10.82 -2.33
CA LEU A 80 2.18 -11.37 -2.85
C LEU A 80 2.32 -11.81 -4.32
N ALA A 81 3.02 -11.03 -5.15
CA ALA A 81 3.24 -11.33 -6.55
C ALA A 81 4.15 -12.55 -6.77
N LEU A 82 5.09 -12.83 -5.87
CA LEU A 82 5.93 -14.02 -5.95
C LEU A 82 5.29 -15.26 -5.30
N GLY A 83 4.32 -15.03 -4.39
CA GLY A 83 3.51 -16.07 -3.75
C GLY A 83 4.34 -17.07 -2.95
N THR A 84 4.09 -18.37 -3.14
CA THR A 84 4.80 -19.45 -2.41
C THR A 84 6.30 -19.44 -2.66
N HIS A 85 6.74 -19.00 -3.83
CA HIS A 85 8.17 -18.93 -4.18
C HIS A 85 8.93 -17.87 -3.38
N TRP A 86 8.24 -16.95 -2.70
CA TRP A 86 8.87 -15.96 -1.82
C TRP A 86 9.66 -16.58 -0.68
N GLN A 87 9.12 -17.65 -0.07
CA GLN A 87 9.75 -18.28 1.08
C GLN A 87 11.05 -19.01 0.72
N GLU A 88 11.18 -19.42 -0.53
CA GLU A 88 12.35 -20.13 -1.07
C GLU A 88 13.52 -19.19 -1.40
N ARG A 89 13.32 -17.86 -1.30
CA ARG A 89 14.31 -16.86 -1.71
C ARG A 89 15.14 -16.39 -0.52
N THR A 90 16.43 -16.13 -0.79
CA THR A 90 17.32 -15.47 0.16
C THR A 90 16.87 -14.01 0.38
N PRO A 91 17.31 -13.33 1.45
CA PRO A 91 17.06 -11.89 1.62
C PRO A 91 17.51 -11.07 0.40
N GLU A 92 18.68 -11.37 -0.15
CA GLU A 92 19.27 -10.70 -1.30
C GLU A 92 18.41 -10.90 -2.57
N ASP A 93 17.90 -12.11 -2.81
CA ASP A 93 16.98 -12.39 -3.92
C ASP A 93 15.67 -11.62 -3.77
N ARG A 94 15.15 -11.53 -2.54
CA ARG A 94 13.93 -10.78 -2.26
C ARG A 94 14.14 -9.30 -2.52
N ASP A 95 15.23 -8.73 -2.05
CA ASP A 95 15.55 -7.31 -2.27
C ASP A 95 15.74 -7.00 -3.76
N HIS A 96 16.42 -7.88 -4.49
CA HIS A 96 16.57 -7.76 -5.94
C HIS A 96 15.20 -7.83 -6.63
N PHE A 97 14.37 -8.80 -6.27
CA PHE A 97 13.03 -8.93 -6.84
C PHE A 97 12.16 -7.70 -6.54
N ILE A 98 12.16 -7.18 -5.29
CA ILE A 98 11.44 -5.96 -4.92
C ILE A 98 11.86 -4.80 -5.82
N GLN A 99 13.17 -4.53 -5.94
CA GLN A 99 13.70 -3.42 -6.73
C GLN A 99 13.32 -3.54 -8.21
N THR A 100 13.45 -4.73 -8.79
CA THR A 100 13.14 -4.97 -10.19
C THR A 100 11.64 -4.91 -10.46
N PHE A 101 10.83 -5.57 -9.63
CA PHE A 101 9.38 -5.62 -9.81
C PHE A 101 8.72 -4.26 -9.57
N SER A 102 9.08 -3.56 -8.49
CA SER A 102 8.55 -2.21 -8.23
C SER A 102 8.89 -1.26 -9.37
N GLY A 103 10.16 -1.26 -9.83
CA GLY A 103 10.56 -0.44 -10.96
C GLY A 103 9.77 -0.73 -12.24
N ILE A 104 9.42 -1.99 -12.52
CA ILE A 104 8.55 -2.34 -13.65
C ILE A 104 7.14 -1.76 -13.46
N ILE A 105 6.54 -1.94 -12.28
CA ILE A 105 5.20 -1.42 -11.98
C ILE A 105 5.17 0.11 -12.11
N GLU A 106 6.17 0.79 -11.58
CA GLU A 106 6.34 2.23 -11.65
C GLU A 106 6.39 2.73 -13.09
N GLU A 107 7.29 2.16 -13.91
CA GLU A 107 7.49 2.62 -15.28
C GLU A 107 6.30 2.28 -16.19
N GLN A 108 5.69 1.11 -16.03
CA GLN A 108 4.57 0.69 -16.87
C GLN A 108 3.29 1.48 -16.62
N ASN A 109 3.06 1.90 -15.38
CA ASN A 109 1.79 2.53 -15.00
C ASN A 109 1.87 4.04 -14.89
N PHE A 110 3.07 4.63 -14.96
CA PHE A 110 3.27 6.07 -14.72
C PHE A 110 2.39 6.94 -15.61
N ASP A 111 2.42 6.73 -16.92
CA ASP A 111 1.69 7.57 -17.86
C ASP A 111 0.16 7.44 -17.71
N SER A 112 -0.33 6.23 -17.40
CA SER A 112 -1.74 6.00 -17.06
C SER A 112 -2.14 6.74 -15.78
N PHE A 113 -1.31 6.68 -14.73
CA PHE A 113 -1.58 7.41 -13.49
C PHE A 113 -1.58 8.93 -13.73
N VAL A 114 -0.60 9.46 -14.47
CA VAL A 114 -0.59 10.88 -14.82
C VAL A 114 -1.87 11.28 -15.57
N GLN A 115 -2.33 10.44 -16.49
CA GLN A 115 -3.58 10.69 -17.23
C GLN A 115 -4.79 10.71 -16.27
N TYR A 116 -4.90 9.76 -15.33
CA TYR A 116 -5.96 9.74 -14.32
C TYR A 116 -5.98 11.03 -13.49
N TYR A 117 -4.82 11.53 -13.10
CA TYR A 117 -4.72 12.77 -12.33
C TYR A 117 -5.04 14.03 -13.18
N ARG A 118 -4.75 14.02 -14.48
CA ARG A 118 -5.02 15.17 -15.38
C ARG A 118 -6.46 15.23 -15.84
N GLU A 119 -7.05 14.10 -16.21
CA GLU A 119 -8.37 14.04 -16.84
C GLU A 119 -9.48 13.79 -15.82
N GLY A 120 -9.18 13.13 -14.71
CA GLY A 120 -10.17 12.58 -13.82
C GLY A 120 -10.22 13.23 -12.45
N LYS A 121 -11.44 13.41 -11.98
CA LYS A 121 -11.69 13.53 -10.55
C LYS A 121 -11.86 12.12 -10.00
N ILE A 122 -10.89 11.63 -9.28
CA ILE A 122 -11.01 10.36 -8.57
C ILE A 122 -12.14 10.49 -7.54
N THR A 123 -13.17 9.67 -7.67
CA THR A 123 -14.29 9.61 -6.74
C THR A 123 -14.15 8.38 -5.87
N TYR A 124 -13.96 8.57 -4.58
CA TYR A 124 -13.92 7.48 -3.59
C TYR A 124 -15.34 7.15 -3.13
N GLU A 125 -15.81 5.94 -3.44
CA GLU A 125 -17.19 5.52 -3.21
C GLU A 125 -17.38 4.87 -1.84
N SER A 126 -16.49 3.95 -1.49
CA SER A 126 -16.59 3.20 -0.22
C SER A 126 -15.23 2.88 0.36
N ALA A 127 -15.23 2.63 1.67
CA ALA A 127 -14.11 2.04 2.38
C ALA A 127 -14.64 1.01 3.38
N GLU A 128 -14.20 -0.22 3.23
CA GLU A 128 -14.65 -1.34 4.05
C GLU A 128 -13.45 -2.08 4.64
N ARG A 129 -13.64 -2.63 5.82
CA ARG A 129 -12.63 -3.44 6.48
C ARG A 129 -12.72 -4.89 5.98
N ASP A 130 -11.56 -5.47 5.66
CA ASP A 130 -11.40 -6.87 5.30
C ASP A 130 -10.27 -7.48 6.14
N GLY A 131 -10.61 -8.03 7.32
CA GLY A 131 -9.64 -8.47 8.30
C GLY A 131 -8.76 -7.33 8.81
N ASP A 132 -7.45 -7.47 8.64
CA ASP A 132 -6.45 -6.43 8.96
C ASP A 132 -6.26 -5.39 7.83
N ALA A 133 -6.88 -5.64 6.69
CA ALA A 133 -6.85 -4.76 5.54
C ALA A 133 -8.04 -3.80 5.52
N THR A 134 -7.93 -2.77 4.71
CA THR A 134 -9.01 -1.89 4.31
C THR A 134 -9.07 -1.85 2.78
N VAL A 135 -10.25 -2.07 2.25
CA VAL A 135 -10.53 -2.02 0.80
C VAL A 135 -11.25 -0.72 0.51
N VAL A 136 -10.69 0.09 -0.39
CA VAL A 136 -11.28 1.35 -0.84
C VAL A 136 -11.61 1.24 -2.31
N VAL A 137 -12.86 1.48 -2.66
CA VAL A 137 -13.34 1.52 -4.05
C VAL A 137 -13.35 2.96 -4.52
N ALA A 138 -12.74 3.18 -5.68
CA ALA A 138 -12.74 4.48 -6.34
C ALA A 138 -13.09 4.33 -7.83
N LYS A 139 -13.63 5.39 -8.40
CA LYS A 139 -13.93 5.52 -9.83
C LYS A 139 -13.21 6.70 -10.43
N VAL A 140 -12.69 6.48 -11.62
CA VAL A 140 -11.98 7.49 -12.41
C VAL A 140 -12.66 7.59 -13.77
N PRO A 141 -13.31 8.71 -14.08
CA PRO A 141 -13.82 8.94 -15.42
C PRO A 141 -12.63 9.15 -16.37
N LEU A 142 -12.54 8.35 -17.41
CA LEU A 142 -11.49 8.44 -18.41
C LEU A 142 -12.14 8.48 -19.81
N GLN A 143 -12.06 9.62 -20.47
CA GLN A 143 -12.64 9.84 -21.80
C GLN A 143 -14.14 9.47 -21.87
N ARG A 144 -14.48 8.26 -22.35
CA ARG A 144 -15.85 7.76 -22.50
C ARG A 144 -16.19 6.61 -21.58
N GLU A 145 -15.25 6.18 -20.77
CA GLU A 145 -15.37 5.04 -19.88
C GLU A 145 -15.15 5.49 -18.44
N GLU A 146 -15.62 4.70 -17.51
CA GLU A 146 -15.34 4.84 -16.09
C GLU A 146 -14.52 3.63 -15.65
N ILE A 147 -13.34 3.88 -15.09
CA ILE A 147 -12.45 2.84 -14.60
C ILE A 147 -12.67 2.67 -13.11
N GLU A 148 -12.94 1.44 -12.68
CA GLU A 148 -12.98 1.09 -11.27
C GLU A 148 -11.57 0.74 -10.78
N ILE A 149 -11.15 1.38 -9.69
CA ILE A 149 -9.91 1.10 -8.98
C ILE A 149 -10.24 0.68 -7.56
N VAL A 150 -9.83 -0.53 -7.18
CA VAL A 150 -9.92 -1.00 -5.81
C VAL A 150 -8.53 -0.99 -5.19
N TYR A 151 -8.36 -0.13 -4.19
CA TYR A 151 -7.14 -0.06 -3.39
C TYR A 151 -7.26 -1.03 -2.22
N LYS A 152 -6.25 -1.89 -2.03
CA LYS A 152 -6.10 -2.68 -0.81
C LYS A 152 -5.01 -2.07 0.04
N LEU A 153 -5.38 -1.62 1.23
CA LEU A 153 -4.49 -0.91 2.14
C LEU A 153 -4.34 -1.66 3.46
N HIS A 154 -3.21 -1.46 4.07
CA HIS A 154 -2.94 -1.85 5.45
C HIS A 154 -2.12 -0.76 6.16
N GLN A 155 -1.90 -0.93 7.46
CA GLN A 155 -1.06 -0.01 8.21
C GLN A 155 0.33 -0.62 8.45
N VAL A 156 1.34 0.15 8.07
CA VAL A 156 2.75 -0.13 8.40
C VAL A 156 3.20 0.98 9.35
N GLN A 157 3.57 0.63 10.59
CA GLN A 157 3.98 1.60 11.62
C GLN A 157 2.99 2.77 11.78
N LYS A 158 1.69 2.46 11.78
CA LYS A 158 0.56 3.42 11.89
C LYS A 158 0.37 4.31 10.65
N ALA A 159 1.09 4.12 9.58
CA ALA A 159 0.90 4.81 8.31
C ALA A 159 0.18 3.91 7.30
N TRP A 160 -0.82 4.42 6.62
CA TRP A 160 -1.48 3.72 5.54
C TRP A 160 -0.52 3.45 4.38
N ARG A 161 -0.62 2.25 3.78
CA ARG A 161 0.10 1.85 2.57
C ARG A 161 -0.80 0.99 1.69
N VAL A 162 -0.72 1.22 0.39
CA VAL A 162 -1.39 0.40 -0.63
C VAL A 162 -0.50 -0.80 -0.93
N TYR A 163 -1.00 -2.01 -0.72
CA TYR A 163 -0.24 -3.22 -1.01
C TYR A 163 -0.75 -4.00 -2.23
N ASP A 164 -1.91 -3.64 -2.78
CA ASP A 164 -2.41 -4.17 -4.05
C ASP A 164 -3.39 -3.18 -4.69
N LEU A 165 -3.39 -3.14 -6.02
CA LEU A 165 -4.37 -2.44 -6.84
C LEU A 165 -5.10 -3.43 -7.71
N VAL A 166 -6.43 -3.33 -7.72
CA VAL A 166 -7.31 -4.03 -8.66
C VAL A 166 -7.86 -2.99 -9.61
N ILE A 167 -7.59 -3.11 -10.89
CA ILE A 167 -8.07 -2.20 -11.94
C ILE A 167 -8.99 -3.01 -12.85
N ASP A 168 -10.25 -2.61 -12.98
CA ASP A 168 -11.27 -3.33 -13.73
C ASP A 168 -11.31 -4.83 -13.41
N GLY A 169 -11.29 -5.16 -12.12
CA GLY A 169 -11.32 -6.53 -11.62
C GLY A 169 -10.00 -7.30 -11.71
N VAL A 170 -8.91 -6.70 -12.20
CA VAL A 170 -7.59 -7.36 -12.33
C VAL A 170 -6.64 -6.89 -11.22
N SER A 171 -6.38 -7.77 -10.24
CA SER A 171 -5.38 -7.51 -9.19
C SER A 171 -3.97 -7.56 -9.73
N THR A 172 -3.17 -6.56 -9.40
CA THR A 172 -1.75 -6.49 -9.75
C THR A 172 -0.96 -7.64 -9.12
N ALA A 173 -1.16 -7.89 -7.83
CA ALA A 173 -0.50 -8.98 -7.11
C ALA A 173 -0.88 -10.34 -7.69
N GLU A 174 -2.18 -10.64 -7.80
CA GLU A 174 -2.69 -11.94 -8.22
C GLU A 174 -2.38 -12.25 -9.70
N GLY A 175 -2.51 -11.24 -10.58
CA GLY A 175 -2.18 -11.38 -11.99
C GLY A 175 -0.70 -11.76 -12.20
N ASN A 176 0.19 -11.08 -11.47
CA ASN A 176 1.62 -11.38 -11.51
C ASN A 176 1.94 -12.73 -10.85
N ARG A 177 1.31 -13.06 -9.71
CA ARG A 177 1.48 -14.33 -9.00
C ARG A 177 1.22 -15.52 -9.93
N ARG A 178 0.09 -15.53 -10.64
CA ARG A 178 -0.24 -16.60 -11.58
C ARG A 178 0.75 -16.69 -12.75
N ARG A 179 1.20 -15.55 -13.25
CA ARG A 179 2.16 -15.48 -14.35
C ARG A 179 3.54 -15.98 -13.94
N TYR A 180 4.03 -15.53 -12.77
CA TYR A 180 5.36 -15.86 -12.28
C TYR A 180 5.45 -17.32 -11.82
N ALA A 181 4.44 -17.85 -11.12
CA ALA A 181 4.41 -19.26 -10.74
C ALA A 181 4.55 -20.17 -11.97
N ARG A 182 3.72 -19.96 -13.00
CA ARG A 182 3.83 -20.74 -14.25
C ARG A 182 5.19 -20.62 -14.95
N TYR A 183 5.81 -19.43 -14.84
CA TYR A 183 7.13 -19.23 -15.45
C TYR A 183 8.22 -19.95 -14.66
N ILE A 184 8.19 -19.83 -13.32
CA ILE A 184 9.16 -20.49 -12.43
C ILE A 184 9.08 -22.02 -12.56
N GLU A 185 7.88 -22.58 -12.58
CA GLU A 185 7.67 -24.03 -12.80
C GLU A 185 8.33 -24.53 -14.10
N LYS A 186 8.27 -23.73 -15.17
CA LYS A 186 8.80 -24.12 -16.49
C LYS A 186 10.27 -23.84 -16.68
N LYS A 187 10.80 -22.77 -16.06
CA LYS A 187 12.12 -22.23 -16.43
C LYS A 187 13.02 -21.91 -15.23
N GLY A 188 12.47 -21.92 -14.01
CA GLY A 188 13.18 -21.56 -12.79
C GLY A 188 13.20 -20.06 -12.50
N TYR A 189 13.44 -19.72 -11.23
CA TYR A 189 13.47 -18.34 -10.73
C TYR A 189 14.55 -17.48 -11.39
N GLU A 190 15.77 -18.01 -11.55
CA GLU A 190 16.89 -17.28 -12.16
C GLU A 190 16.58 -16.74 -13.56
N LYS A 191 15.82 -17.52 -14.33
CA LYS A 191 15.38 -17.06 -15.66
C LYS A 191 14.25 -16.04 -15.57
N LEU A 192 13.40 -16.13 -14.55
CA LEU A 192 12.39 -15.12 -14.32
C LEU A 192 13.03 -13.77 -13.99
N ILE A 193 13.90 -13.72 -12.97
CA ILE A 193 14.52 -12.45 -12.55
C ILE A 193 15.34 -11.83 -13.68
N ALA A 194 16.14 -12.62 -14.41
CA ALA A 194 16.89 -12.13 -15.56
C ALA A 194 16.00 -11.58 -16.68
N GLN A 195 14.78 -12.12 -16.87
CA GLN A 195 13.80 -11.57 -17.81
C GLN A 195 13.21 -10.25 -17.30
N LEU A 196 12.90 -10.16 -16.01
CA LEU A 196 12.36 -8.94 -15.39
C LEU A 196 13.40 -7.82 -15.42
N ASP A 197 14.67 -8.08 -15.15
CA ASP A 197 15.76 -7.12 -15.27
C ASP A 197 15.87 -6.53 -16.68
N LYS A 198 15.79 -7.40 -17.70
CA LYS A 198 15.76 -6.96 -19.11
C LYS A 198 14.52 -6.12 -19.42
N GLN A 199 13.38 -6.46 -18.83
CA GLN A 199 12.15 -5.70 -19.01
C GLN A 199 12.29 -4.31 -18.37
N LEU A 200 12.79 -4.22 -17.15
CA LEU A 200 13.02 -2.96 -16.46
C LEU A 200 14.01 -2.06 -17.24
N ALA A 201 15.12 -2.65 -17.73
CA ALA A 201 16.10 -1.92 -18.52
C ALA A 201 15.52 -1.32 -19.83
N ARG A 202 14.51 -1.97 -20.44
CA ARG A 202 13.83 -1.46 -21.63
C ARG A 202 12.82 -0.36 -21.32
N LEU A 203 12.21 -0.41 -20.12
CA LEU A 203 11.22 0.59 -19.69
C LEU A 203 11.86 1.89 -19.23
N ARG A 204 13.06 1.82 -18.66
CA ARG A 204 13.79 3.01 -18.24
C ARG A 204 14.32 3.76 -19.47
N PRO A 205 13.97 5.05 -19.63
CA PRO A 205 14.54 5.84 -20.72
C PRO A 205 16.06 5.85 -20.59
N THR A 206 16.74 5.65 -21.74
CA THR A 206 18.19 5.78 -21.80
C THR A 206 18.56 7.20 -21.36
N ARG A 207 19.28 7.34 -20.25
CA ARG A 207 19.85 8.63 -19.86
C ARG A 207 20.93 8.97 -20.92
N ASN A 208 20.58 9.81 -21.88
CA ASN A 208 21.54 10.52 -22.70
C ASN A 208 21.95 11.80 -22.01
#